data_74d0a2d36710ce94ee3d1f46e0294f87
#
_entry.id   74d0a2d36710ce94ee3d1f46e0294f87
#
_cell.length_a   1.000
_cell.length_b   1.000
_cell.length_c   1.000
_cell.angle_alpha   90.00
_cell.angle_beta   90.00
_cell.angle_gamma   90.00
#
_symmetry.space_group_name_H-M   'P 1'
#
loop_
_entity.id
_entity.type
_entity.pdbx_description
1 polymer ?
#
loop_
_entity_poly.entity_id
_entity_poly.type
_entity_poly.pdbx_seq_one_letter_code
_entity_poly.pdbx_strand_id
1 'polypeptide(L)'
;GTATVTRSGDPTTVDLTSSKQEAVQGDRLIPASVEIPLNFFPKAPSSNINGQIIAVVGGVTQIGQYQVIVINRGTNDGLAVGDVLSVWQKGEPVRDRVKGGSVLLPDEIAGTAMIFKTYDRIAYGLVMEATQALHTLDYVRNPI
;
A
#
# COMPACT_ATOMS: atom_id res chain seq x y z
N GLY A 1 15.40 4.76 1.87
CA GLY A 1 16.24 5.81 2.43
C GLY A 1 16.11 7.14 1.72
N THR A 2 16.73 8.14 2.25
CA THR A 2 16.73 9.50 1.74
C THR A 2 18.14 9.92 1.39
N ALA A 3 18.31 10.63 0.29
CA ALA A 3 19.60 11.15 -0.14
C ALA A 3 19.46 12.59 -0.62
N THR A 4 20.54 13.36 -0.55
CA THR A 4 20.61 14.73 -1.03
C THR A 4 21.54 14.82 -2.21
N VAL A 5 21.14 15.51 -3.27
CA VAL A 5 22.00 15.77 -4.43
C VAL A 5 23.07 16.78 -4.02
N THR A 6 24.33 16.37 -4.07
CA THR A 6 25.48 17.20 -3.74
C THR A 6 26.18 17.77 -4.96
N ARG A 7 26.01 17.13 -6.11
CA ARG A 7 26.58 17.57 -7.38
C ARG A 7 25.67 17.17 -8.53
N SER A 8 25.17 18.13 -9.26
CA SER A 8 24.40 17.91 -10.48
C SER A 8 25.32 17.60 -11.65
N GLY A 9 24.87 16.78 -12.56
CA GLY A 9 25.60 16.46 -13.76
C GLY A 9 25.32 15.04 -14.24
N ASP A 10 26.16 14.60 -15.15
CA ASP A 10 26.17 13.22 -15.63
C ASP A 10 27.59 12.65 -15.43
N PRO A 11 27.81 11.79 -14.41
CA PRO A 11 26.83 11.34 -13.43
C PRO A 11 26.52 12.35 -12.32
N THR A 12 25.32 12.25 -11.77
CA THR A 12 24.89 13.02 -10.58
C THR A 12 25.40 12.35 -9.32
N THR A 13 25.94 13.14 -8.40
CA THR A 13 26.40 12.65 -7.09
C THR A 13 25.38 12.97 -6.01
N VAL A 14 25.05 11.97 -5.18
CA VAL A 14 24.14 12.12 -4.05
C VAL A 14 24.80 11.61 -2.78
N ASP A 15 24.50 12.24 -1.65
CA ASP A 15 24.88 11.73 -0.32
C ASP A 15 23.68 11.09 0.36
N LEU A 16 23.85 9.86 0.80
CA LEU A 16 22.81 9.14 1.55
C LEU A 16 22.72 9.72 2.96
N THR A 17 21.58 10.33 3.28
CA THR A 17 21.38 11.02 4.56
C THR A 17 20.65 10.16 5.58
N SER A 18 19.83 9.21 5.14
CA SER A 18 19.09 8.29 5.99
C SER A 18 18.80 7.01 5.23
N SER A 19 19.03 5.86 5.87
CA SER A 19 18.72 4.56 5.27
C SER A 19 18.36 3.55 6.35
N LYS A 20 17.31 2.79 6.13
CA LYS A 20 16.91 1.65 6.96
C LYS A 20 17.43 0.32 6.43
N GLN A 21 17.84 0.30 5.18
CA GLN A 21 18.38 -0.86 4.49
C GLN A 21 19.63 -0.45 3.74
N GLU A 22 20.50 -1.42 3.46
CA GLU A 22 21.66 -1.18 2.64
C GLU A 22 21.26 -0.76 1.22
N ALA A 23 21.83 0.35 0.74
CA ALA A 23 21.71 0.75 -0.65
C ALA A 23 22.72 -0.02 -1.49
N VAL A 24 22.27 -0.65 -2.55
CA VAL A 24 23.10 -1.50 -3.42
C VAL A 24 23.08 -0.97 -4.85
N GLN A 25 24.08 -1.40 -5.61
CA GLN A 25 24.16 -1.06 -7.02
C GLN A 25 22.93 -1.60 -7.76
N GLY A 26 22.31 -0.77 -8.59
CA GLY A 26 21.07 -1.10 -9.28
C GLY A 26 19.82 -0.51 -8.62
N ASP A 27 19.93 -0.02 -7.39
CA ASP A 27 18.85 0.70 -6.74
C ASP A 27 18.57 2.01 -7.49
N ARG A 28 17.32 2.43 -7.48
CA ARG A 28 16.88 3.62 -8.20
C ARG A 28 16.64 4.78 -7.24
N LEU A 29 16.90 5.96 -7.76
CA LEU A 29 16.58 7.22 -7.10
C LEU A 29 15.31 7.81 -7.72
N ILE A 30 14.41 8.25 -6.87
CA ILE A 30 13.22 9.00 -7.26
C ILE A 30 13.20 10.32 -6.50
N PRO A 31 12.59 11.38 -7.05
CA PRO A 31 12.46 12.62 -6.31
C PRO A 31 11.79 12.40 -4.97
N ALA A 32 12.40 12.89 -3.89
CA ALA A 32 11.80 12.86 -2.56
C ALA A 32 10.71 13.92 -2.49
N SER A 33 9.47 13.54 -2.71
CA SER A 33 8.35 14.47 -2.70
C SER A 33 7.41 14.24 -1.52
N VAL A 34 7.89 13.65 -0.39
CA VAL A 34 6.93 13.15 0.57
C VAL A 34 7.21 13.58 1.98
N GLU A 35 6.56 14.63 2.36
CA GLU A 35 5.94 14.69 3.66
C GLU A 35 4.56 14.05 3.56
N ILE A 36 4.23 13.12 4.46
CA ILE A 36 2.85 12.69 4.63
C ILE A 36 2.10 13.93 5.13
N PRO A 37 1.24 14.57 4.33
CA PRO A 37 0.57 15.75 4.82
C PRO A 37 -0.38 15.33 5.93
N LEU A 38 -0.23 15.93 7.09
CA LEU A 38 -1.09 15.69 8.26
C LEU A 38 -2.50 16.27 8.08
N ASN A 39 -2.78 16.92 6.96
CA ASN A 39 -4.01 17.68 6.71
C ASN A 39 -4.92 17.03 5.66
N PHE A 40 -4.85 15.72 5.46
CA PHE A 40 -5.79 15.06 4.56
C PHE A 40 -7.16 14.92 5.19
N PHE A 41 -8.17 15.30 4.41
CA PHE A 41 -9.55 14.92 4.70
C PHE A 41 -9.82 13.56 4.06
N PRO A 42 -10.03 12.50 4.85
CA PRO A 42 -10.38 11.21 4.30
C PRO A 42 -11.66 11.29 3.49
N LYS A 43 -11.66 10.70 2.31
CA LYS A 43 -12.82 10.65 1.42
C LYS A 43 -12.91 9.29 0.75
N ALA A 44 -14.11 8.91 0.32
CA ALA A 44 -14.28 7.74 -0.52
C ALA A 44 -13.78 8.01 -1.94
N PRO A 45 -13.21 7.02 -2.64
CA PRO A 45 -12.84 7.18 -4.04
C PRO A 45 -14.03 7.55 -4.91
N SER A 46 -13.80 8.40 -5.90
CA SER A 46 -14.83 8.78 -6.87
C SER A 46 -15.12 7.68 -7.90
N SER A 47 -14.22 6.75 -8.05
CA SER A 47 -14.32 5.62 -8.98
C SER A 47 -14.42 4.31 -8.20
N ASN A 48 -14.88 3.25 -8.88
CA ASN A 48 -14.89 1.91 -8.30
C ASN A 48 -13.47 1.33 -8.36
N ILE A 49 -12.83 1.22 -7.21
CA ILE A 49 -11.47 0.71 -7.09
C ILE A 49 -11.52 -0.77 -6.68
N ASN A 50 -10.80 -1.59 -7.42
CA ASN A 50 -10.59 -2.98 -7.10
C ASN A 50 -9.15 -3.35 -7.43
N GLY A 51 -8.31 -3.39 -6.43
CA GLY A 51 -6.88 -3.64 -6.57
C GLY A 51 -6.36 -4.61 -5.54
N GLN A 52 -5.05 -4.71 -5.48
CA GLN A 52 -4.34 -5.59 -4.53
C GLN A 52 -3.13 -4.87 -3.96
N ILE A 53 -2.76 -5.25 -2.75
CA ILE A 53 -1.49 -4.88 -2.15
C ILE A 53 -0.39 -5.67 -2.86
N ILE A 54 0.55 -4.97 -3.48
CA ILE A 54 1.66 -5.60 -4.21
C ILE A 54 2.98 -5.56 -3.45
N ALA A 55 3.11 -4.66 -2.49
CA ALA A 55 4.30 -4.56 -1.67
C ALA A 55 4.01 -3.84 -0.35
N VAL A 56 4.91 -3.98 0.59
CA VAL A 56 4.93 -3.20 1.82
C VAL A 56 6.30 -2.54 1.97
N VAL A 57 6.31 -1.29 2.36
CA VAL A 57 7.56 -0.57 2.61
C VAL A 57 8.18 -1.08 3.91
N GLY A 58 9.43 -1.50 3.84
CA GLY A 58 10.15 -2.09 4.96
C GLY A 58 10.31 -3.61 4.92
N GLY A 59 9.73 -4.29 3.93
CA GLY A 59 9.98 -5.71 3.66
C GLY A 59 9.43 -6.68 4.71
N VAL A 60 8.42 -6.29 5.47
CA VAL A 60 7.77 -7.17 6.44
C VAL A 60 6.78 -8.12 5.77
N THR A 61 6.56 -9.29 6.36
CA THR A 61 5.62 -10.29 5.82
C THR A 61 4.19 -10.08 6.32
N GLN A 62 4.03 -9.47 7.48
CA GLN A 62 2.73 -9.10 8.05
C GLN A 62 2.64 -7.59 8.16
N ILE A 63 1.53 -7.04 7.72
CA ILE A 63 1.32 -5.61 7.65
C ILE A 63 0.33 -5.21 8.74
N GLY A 64 0.72 -4.28 9.57
CA GLY A 64 -0.09 -3.76 10.66
C GLY A 64 -0.42 -2.28 10.50
N GLN A 65 -1.01 -1.73 11.55
CA GLN A 65 -1.35 -0.32 11.63
C GLN A 65 -0.12 0.58 11.43
N TYR A 66 -0.30 1.68 10.69
CA TYR A 66 0.72 2.69 10.38
C TYR A 66 1.86 2.23 9.46
N GLN A 67 1.78 1.07 8.89
CA GLN A 67 2.69 0.67 7.84
C GLN A 67 2.25 1.20 6.48
N VAL A 68 3.22 1.39 5.58
CA VAL A 68 2.96 1.89 4.23
C VAL A 68 2.88 0.73 3.27
N ILE A 69 1.81 0.68 2.51
CA ILE A 69 1.57 -0.34 1.48
C ILE A 69 1.59 0.28 0.10
N VAL A 70 1.94 -0.53 -0.89
CA VAL A 70 1.86 -0.19 -2.30
C VAL A 70 0.75 -1.00 -2.93
N ILE A 71 -0.15 -0.33 -3.63
CA ILE A 71 -1.26 -0.98 -4.34
C ILE A 71 -1.11 -0.81 -5.85
N ASN A 72 -1.67 -1.74 -6.60
CA ASN A 72 -1.58 -1.79 -8.07
C ASN A 72 -2.67 -0.97 -8.77
N ARG A 73 -3.09 0.11 -8.15
CA ARG A 73 -4.01 1.10 -8.72
C ARG A 73 -3.46 2.50 -8.50
N GLY A 74 -3.71 3.39 -9.42
CA GLY A 74 -3.20 4.75 -9.37
C GLY A 74 -4.15 5.75 -10.01
N THR A 75 -3.62 6.88 -10.47
CA THR A 75 -4.43 7.96 -11.06
C THR A 75 -5.18 7.50 -12.31
N ASN A 76 -4.63 6.56 -13.07
CA ASN A 76 -5.32 6.01 -14.24
C ASN A 76 -6.62 5.26 -13.88
N ASP A 77 -6.75 4.82 -12.65
CA ASP A 77 -7.93 4.13 -12.13
C ASP A 77 -8.89 5.08 -11.40
N GLY A 78 -8.55 6.36 -11.34
CA GLY A 78 -9.33 7.38 -10.65
C GLY A 78 -9.01 7.52 -9.16
N LEU A 79 -7.90 6.95 -8.72
CA LEU A 79 -7.46 7.05 -7.34
C LEU A 79 -6.79 8.41 -7.09
N ALA A 80 -7.11 9.04 -5.98
CA ALA A 80 -6.58 10.33 -5.60
C ALA A 80 -6.05 10.33 -4.15
N VAL A 81 -5.17 11.27 -3.87
CA VAL A 81 -4.66 11.49 -2.51
C VAL A 81 -5.80 11.83 -1.57
N GLY A 82 -5.83 11.19 -0.40
CA GLY A 82 -6.91 11.30 0.57
C GLY A 82 -8.00 10.24 0.44
N ASP A 83 -7.99 9.44 -0.62
CA ASP A 83 -8.93 8.34 -0.77
C ASP A 83 -8.70 7.27 0.29
N VAL A 84 -9.78 6.80 0.90
CA VAL A 84 -9.77 5.72 1.87
C VAL A 84 -10.25 4.45 1.21
N LEU A 85 -9.50 3.38 1.39
CA LEU A 85 -9.84 2.06 0.86
C LEU A 85 -9.97 1.05 2.00
N SER A 86 -10.89 0.12 1.85
CA SER A 86 -10.98 -1.04 2.72
C SER A 86 -10.08 -2.15 2.20
N VAL A 87 -9.37 -2.81 3.10
CA VAL A 87 -8.56 -3.98 2.79
C VAL A 87 -9.36 -5.23 3.09
N TRP A 88 -9.49 -6.10 2.11
CA TRP A 88 -10.26 -7.31 2.19
C TRP A 88 -9.36 -8.53 2.09
N GLN A 89 -9.62 -9.50 2.94
CA GLN A 89 -9.02 -10.82 2.84
C GLN A 89 -10.02 -11.79 2.26
N LYS A 90 -9.54 -12.57 1.30
CA LYS A 90 -10.36 -13.59 0.65
C LYS A 90 -10.68 -14.70 1.65
N GLY A 91 -11.95 -15.09 1.71
CA GLY A 91 -12.38 -16.22 2.52
C GLY A 91 -11.73 -17.51 2.08
N GLU A 92 -11.35 -18.33 3.04
CA GLU A 92 -10.73 -19.63 2.79
C GLU A 92 -11.79 -20.74 2.74
N PRO A 93 -11.59 -21.82 1.96
CA PRO A 93 -12.45 -22.96 2.01
C PRO A 93 -12.26 -23.70 3.34
N VAL A 94 -13.35 -23.99 4.02
CA VAL A 94 -13.38 -24.74 5.26
C VAL A 94 -14.19 -26.00 5.04
N ARG A 95 -13.68 -27.13 5.57
CA ARG A 95 -14.40 -28.39 5.47
C ARG A 95 -15.65 -28.39 6.34
N ASP A 96 -16.80 -28.65 5.74
CA ASP A 96 -18.04 -28.84 6.48
C ASP A 96 -18.06 -30.25 7.10
N ARG A 97 -18.04 -30.30 8.43
CA ARG A 97 -18.02 -31.56 9.19
C ARG A 97 -19.39 -32.21 9.30
N VAL A 98 -20.47 -31.48 9.00
CA VAL A 98 -21.84 -31.96 9.13
C VAL A 98 -22.36 -32.51 7.81
N LYS A 99 -22.21 -31.77 6.73
CA LYS A 99 -22.71 -32.14 5.40
C LYS A 99 -21.64 -32.78 4.51
N GLY A 100 -20.37 -32.74 4.90
CA GLY A 100 -19.22 -33.08 4.06
C GLY A 100 -18.99 -32.04 2.97
N GLY A 101 -17.83 -32.11 2.31
CA GLY A 101 -17.42 -31.14 1.31
C GLY A 101 -16.79 -29.89 1.90
N SER A 102 -16.51 -28.91 1.05
CA SER A 102 -15.89 -27.63 1.43
C SER A 102 -16.90 -26.52 1.33
N VAL A 103 -16.87 -25.59 2.30
CA VAL A 103 -17.62 -24.36 2.29
C VAL A 103 -16.63 -23.20 2.15
N LEU A 104 -16.85 -22.31 1.19
CA LEU A 104 -16.07 -21.09 1.03
C LEU A 104 -16.59 -20.03 2.00
N LEU A 105 -15.73 -19.57 2.91
CA LEU A 105 -16.06 -18.45 3.79
C LEU A 105 -16.13 -17.15 2.98
N PRO A 106 -16.96 -16.19 3.39
CA PRO A 106 -17.03 -14.90 2.73
C PRO A 106 -15.73 -14.11 2.93
N ASP A 107 -15.45 -13.19 2.01
CA ASP A 107 -14.38 -12.23 2.16
C ASP A 107 -14.63 -11.33 3.38
N GLU A 108 -13.59 -10.99 4.11
CA GLU A 108 -13.67 -10.18 5.33
C GLU A 108 -12.86 -8.90 5.19
N ILE A 109 -13.37 -7.81 5.79
CA ILE A 109 -12.63 -6.57 5.91
C ILE A 109 -11.58 -6.75 7.01
N ALA A 110 -10.32 -6.61 6.64
CA ALA A 110 -9.19 -6.77 7.57
C ALA A 110 -8.59 -5.44 8.02
N GLY A 111 -8.88 -4.37 7.32
CA GLY A 111 -8.33 -3.07 7.66
C GLY A 111 -8.77 -1.95 6.73
N THR A 112 -8.20 -0.79 6.98
CA THR A 112 -8.46 0.43 6.21
C THR A 112 -7.14 1.13 5.93
N ALA A 113 -6.97 1.60 4.71
CA ALA A 113 -5.80 2.36 4.29
C ALA A 113 -6.21 3.68 3.65
N MET A 114 -5.42 4.72 3.88
CA MET A 114 -5.60 6.04 3.25
C MET A 114 -4.47 6.29 2.26
N ILE A 115 -4.84 6.68 1.05
CA ILE A 115 -3.88 6.99 0.00
C ILE A 115 -3.26 8.36 0.26
N PHE A 116 -1.95 8.42 0.33
CA PHE A 116 -1.23 9.68 0.53
C PHE A 116 -0.33 10.06 -0.66
N LYS A 117 -0.10 9.14 -1.58
CA LYS A 117 0.65 9.42 -2.81
C LYS A 117 0.16 8.53 -3.95
N THR A 118 -0.01 9.11 -5.13
CA THR A 118 -0.46 8.41 -6.32
C THR A 118 0.53 8.60 -7.46
N TYR A 119 0.69 7.54 -8.24
CA TYR A 119 1.34 7.54 -9.54
C TYR A 119 0.33 7.04 -10.58
N ASP A 120 0.73 6.91 -11.84
CA ASP A 120 -0.17 6.52 -12.92
C ASP A 120 -0.85 5.17 -12.68
N ARG A 121 -0.08 4.18 -12.21
CA ARG A 121 -0.52 2.78 -12.07
C ARG A 121 -0.41 2.21 -10.68
N ILE A 122 0.25 2.90 -9.78
CA ILE A 122 0.44 2.48 -8.39
C ILE A 122 0.12 3.64 -7.45
N ALA A 123 -0.15 3.30 -6.21
CA ALA A 123 -0.33 4.29 -5.14
C ALA A 123 0.25 3.78 -3.84
N TYR A 124 0.65 4.72 -3.00
CA TYR A 124 1.06 4.43 -1.62
C TYR A 124 -0.07 4.75 -0.67
N GLY A 125 -0.36 3.82 0.22
CA GLY A 125 -1.35 3.97 1.26
C GLY A 125 -0.76 3.75 2.64
N LEU A 126 -1.27 4.48 3.62
CA LEU A 126 -0.96 4.29 5.03
C LEU A 126 -2.08 3.44 5.64
N VAL A 127 -1.72 2.34 6.28
CA VAL A 127 -2.70 1.52 7.01
C VAL A 127 -3.12 2.26 8.25
N MET A 128 -4.38 2.71 8.29
CA MET A 128 -4.93 3.47 9.41
C MET A 128 -5.42 2.57 10.51
N GLU A 129 -5.98 1.43 10.15
CA GLU A 129 -6.52 0.43 11.07
C GLU A 129 -6.34 -0.96 10.47
N ALA A 130 -6.00 -1.92 11.30
CA ALA A 130 -5.94 -3.33 10.95
C ALA A 130 -6.52 -4.17 12.09
N THR A 131 -7.54 -4.94 11.79
CA THR A 131 -8.18 -5.85 12.76
C THR A 131 -7.47 -7.20 12.81
N GLN A 132 -6.70 -7.50 11.80
CA GLN A 132 -5.84 -8.69 11.69
C GLN A 132 -4.65 -8.37 10.77
N ALA A 133 -3.65 -9.23 10.77
CA ALA A 133 -2.48 -9.02 9.92
C ALA A 133 -2.86 -8.98 8.44
N LEU A 134 -2.43 -7.93 7.74
CA LEU A 134 -2.59 -7.81 6.30
C LEU A 134 -1.40 -8.45 5.59
N HIS A 135 -1.59 -8.85 4.36
CA HIS A 135 -0.58 -9.51 3.54
C HIS A 135 -0.56 -8.94 2.13
N THR A 136 0.56 -9.12 1.44
CA THR A 136 0.59 -8.88 0.00
C THR A 136 -0.42 -9.75 -0.71
N LEU A 137 -1.01 -9.24 -1.78
CA LEU A 137 -2.12 -9.81 -2.54
C LEU A 137 -3.49 -9.74 -1.88
N ASP A 138 -3.61 -9.22 -0.68
CA ASP A 138 -4.91 -8.84 -0.11
C ASP A 138 -5.56 -7.78 -1.00
N TYR A 139 -6.88 -7.80 -1.08
CA TYR A 139 -7.62 -6.90 -1.95
C TYR A 139 -7.86 -5.55 -1.30
N VAL A 140 -7.87 -4.51 -2.12
CA VAL A 140 -8.27 -3.17 -1.73
C VAL A 140 -9.47 -2.74 -2.56
N ARG A 141 -10.50 -2.25 -1.89
CA ARG A 141 -11.77 -1.86 -2.51
C ARG A 141 -12.28 -0.59 -1.86
N ASN A 142 -13.29 0.00 -2.49
CA ASN A 142 -13.98 1.15 -1.92
C ASN A 142 -14.53 0.79 -0.52
N PRO A 143 -14.53 1.75 0.43
CA PRO A 143 -15.15 1.52 1.72
C PRO A 143 -16.67 1.30 1.57
N ILE A 144 -17.19 0.51 2.46
CA ILE A 144 -18.64 0.27 2.54
C ILE A 144 -19.29 1.41 3.30
#